data_c896e8aae8127c140692b22510ea848a
#
_entry.id   c896e8aae8127c140692b22510ea848a
#
_cell.length_a   1.000
_cell.length_b   1.000
_cell.length_c   1.000
_cell.angle_alpha   90.00
_cell.angle_beta   90.00
_cell.angle_gamma   90.00
#
_symmetry.space_group_name_H-M   'P 1'
#
loop_
_entity.id
_entity.type
_entity.pdbx_description
1 polymer ?
#
loop_
_entity_poly.entity_id
_entity_poly.type
_entity_poly.pdbx_seq_one_letter_code
_entity_poly.pdbx_strand_id
1 'polypeptide(L)' 'MEKFTIEIETSAGWVMFHSIMRPGEERARAILKELREKYPQSNLRVVKWIGTPIEA' A
#
# COMPACT_ATOMS: atom_id res chain seq x y z
N MET A 1 15.89 -0.01 -2.30
CA MET A 1 15.08 -0.15 -1.09
C MET A 1 13.62 -0.24 -1.49
N GLU A 2 12.92 -1.25 -0.99
CA GLU A 2 11.53 -1.45 -1.33
C GLU A 2 10.62 -0.89 -0.24
N LYS A 3 9.53 -0.33 -0.67
CA LYS A 3 8.52 0.24 0.22
C LYS A 3 7.17 -0.17 -0.31
N PHE A 4 6.28 -0.54 0.59
CA PHE A 4 4.92 -0.89 0.23
C PHE A 4 3.96 0.10 0.84
N THR A 5 2.97 0.52 0.06
CA THR A 5 1.91 1.37 0.56
C THR A 5 0.58 0.75 0.19
N ILE A 6 -0.42 0.99 1.02
CA ILE A 6 -1.79 0.60 0.72
C ILE A 6 -2.52 1.88 0.38
N GLU A 7 -3.14 1.88 -0.79
CA GLU A 7 -3.89 3.03 -1.28
C GLU A 7 -5.37 2.72 -1.28
N ILE A 8 -6.16 3.76 -1.04
CA ILE A 8 -7.60 3.68 -1.08
C ILE A 8 -8.10 4.61 -2.18
N GLU A 9 -9.09 4.14 -2.93
CA GLU A 9 -9.68 4.95 -3.97
C GLU A 9 -10.72 5.91 -3.39
N THR A 10 -10.59 7.17 -3.76
CA THR A 10 -11.51 8.24 -3.34
C THR A 10 -12.05 8.94 -4.58
N SER A 11 -12.97 9.86 -4.39
CA SER A 11 -13.48 10.68 -5.49
C SER A 11 -12.39 11.53 -6.13
N ALA A 12 -11.31 11.77 -5.41
CA ALA A 12 -10.14 12.51 -5.92
C ALA A 12 -9.06 11.60 -6.51
N GLY A 13 -9.30 10.28 -6.54
CA GLY A 13 -8.37 9.30 -7.05
C GLY A 13 -7.79 8.44 -5.93
N TRP A 14 -6.68 7.79 -6.23
CA TRP A 14 -6.01 6.93 -5.25
C TRP A 14 -5.16 7.76 -4.31
N VAL A 15 -5.35 7.56 -3.02
CA VAL A 15 -4.55 8.25 -2.00
C VAL A 15 -3.94 7.21 -1.07
N MET A 16 -2.80 7.56 -0.48
CA MET A 16 -2.13 6.67 0.46
C MET A 16 -2.95 6.57 1.74
N PHE A 17 -3.23 5.32 2.13
CA PHE A 17 -4.01 5.04 3.32
C PHE A 17 -3.12 4.48 4.43
N HIS A 18 -2.14 3.65 4.06
CA HIS A 18 -1.26 3.02 5.04
C HIS A 18 0.12 2.82 4.41
N SER A 19 1.16 3.06 5.18
CA SER A 19 2.54 2.89 4.74
C SER A 19 3.20 1.78 5.53
N ILE A 20 3.87 0.87 4.81
CA ILE A 20 4.58 -0.25 5.42
C ILE A 20 6.06 -0.03 5.16
N MET A 21 6.77 0.30 6.22
CA MET A 21 8.17 0.69 6.12
C MET A 21 9.14 -0.49 6.07
N ARG A 22 8.68 -1.66 6.45
CA ARG A 22 9.55 -2.83 6.47
C ARG A 22 9.32 -3.68 5.23
N PRO A 23 10.38 -4.31 4.69
CA PRO A 23 10.23 -5.20 3.57
C PRO A 23 9.35 -6.40 3.94
N GLY A 24 8.50 -6.79 3.03
CA GLY A 24 7.62 -7.93 3.26
C GLY A 24 6.35 -7.79 2.47
N GLU A 25 6.36 -8.28 1.23
CA GLU A 25 5.18 -8.27 0.40
C GLU A 25 4.05 -9.08 1.05
N GLU A 26 4.41 -10.19 1.71
CA GLU A 26 3.42 -11.01 2.39
C GLU A 26 2.72 -10.25 3.51
N ARG A 27 3.49 -9.46 4.25
CA ARG A 27 2.92 -8.65 5.33
C ARG A 27 1.99 -7.58 4.77
N ALA A 28 2.39 -6.96 3.65
CA ALA A 28 1.56 -5.96 3.00
C ALA A 28 0.24 -6.57 2.54
N ARG A 29 0.29 -7.77 1.97
CA ARG A 29 -0.90 -8.47 1.53
C ARG A 29 -1.79 -8.89 2.70
N ALA A 30 -1.19 -9.28 3.82
CA ALA A 30 -1.95 -9.63 5.01
C ALA A 30 -2.69 -8.41 5.57
N ILE A 31 -2.01 -7.27 5.61
CA ILE A 31 -2.63 -6.02 6.04
C ILE A 31 -3.75 -5.60 5.10
N LEU A 32 -3.52 -5.75 3.80
CA LEU A 32 -4.54 -5.45 2.80
C LEU A 32 -5.79 -6.31 3.01
N LYS A 33 -5.59 -7.59 3.31
CA LYS A 33 -6.71 -8.50 3.57
C LYS A 33 -7.51 -8.06 4.78
N GLU A 34 -6.83 -7.70 5.86
CA GLU A 34 -7.50 -7.19 7.06
C GLU A 34 -8.28 -5.91 6.78
N LEU A 35 -7.69 -5.00 6.01
CA LEU A 35 -8.35 -3.75 5.67
C LEU A 35 -9.56 -3.97 4.77
N ARG A 36 -9.48 -4.94 3.85
CA ARG A 36 -10.62 -5.28 3.01
C ARG A 36 -11.78 -5.86 3.81
N GLU A 37 -11.48 -6.62 4.85
CA GLU A 37 -12.50 -7.14 5.73
C GLU A 37 -13.14 -6.04 6.58
N LYS A 38 -12.34 -5.05 6.97
CA LYS A 38 -12.79 -3.94 7.77
C LYS A 38 -13.55 -2.89 6.95
N TYR A 39 -13.14 -2.71 5.70
CA TYR A 39 -13.75 -1.73 4.80
C TYR A 39 -14.17 -2.39 3.49
N PRO A 40 -15.20 -3.26 3.53
CA PRO A 40 -15.54 -4.08 2.37
C PRO A 40 -16.09 -3.28 1.17
N GLN A 41 -16.53 -2.04 1.39
CA GLN A 41 -17.07 -1.21 0.32
C GLN A 41 -16.03 -0.29 -0.29
N SER A 42 -14.81 -0.31 0.23
CA SER A 42 -13.73 0.53 -0.27
C SER A 42 -12.82 -0.27 -1.20
N ASN A 43 -12.33 0.41 -2.22
CA ASN A 43 -11.34 -0.18 -3.11
C ASN A 43 -9.96 0.12 -2.56
N LEU A 44 -9.20 -0.93 -2.31
CA LEU A 44 -7.87 -0.87 -1.71
C LEU A 44 -6.89 -1.60 -2.61
N ARG A 45 -5.65 -1.13 -2.66
CA ARG A 45 -4.60 -1.80 -3.41
C ARG A 45 -3.26 -1.64 -2.71
N VAL A 46 -2.37 -2.61 -2.96
CA VAL A 46 -0.98 -2.53 -2.52
C VAL A 46 -0.15 -2.00 -3.67
N VAL A 47 0.67 -1.01 -3.39
CA VAL A 47 1.60 -0.46 -4.36
C VAL A 47 3.01 -0.71 -3.87
N LYS A 48 3.83 -1.28 -4.74
CA LYS A 48 5.24 -1.52 -4.46
C LYS A 48 6.05 -0.39 -5.06
N TRP A 49 6.83 0.25 -4.21
CA TRP A 49 7.72 1.31 -4.65
C TRP A 49 9.16 0.79 -4.66
N ILE A 50 9.82 0.93 -5.79
CA ILE A 50 11.22 0.58 -5.91
C ILE A 50 12.00 1.88 -5.82
N GLY A 51 12.73 2.03 -4.71
CA GLY A 51 13.55 3.19 -4.53
C GLY A 51 14.71 3.19 -5.50
N THR A 52 14.81 4.22 -6.33
CA THR A 52 15.94 4.42 -7.21
C THR A 52 16.75 5.57 -6.62
N PRO A 53 18.04 5.36 -6.34
CA PRO A 53 18.86 6.45 -5.84
C PRO A 53 18.88 7.61 -6.84
N ILE A 54 18.61 8.79 -6.36
CA ILE A 54 18.67 9.98 -7.22
C ILE A 54 20.12 10.36 -7.45
N GLU A 55 20.96 10.06 -6.48
CA GLU A 55 22.39 10.27 -6.60
C GLU A 55 23.13 8.95 -6.47
N ALA A 56 24.05 8.74 -7.34
CA ALA A 56 24.89 7.54 -7.32
C ALA A 56 25.94 7.62 -6.22
#